data_111fbd01bec069194365f63563d70c25
#
_entry.id   111fbd01bec069194365f63563d70c25
#
_cell.length_a   1.000
_cell.length_b   1.000
_cell.length_c   1.000
_cell.angle_alpha   90.00
_cell.angle_beta   90.00
_cell.angle_gamma   90.00
#
_symmetry.space_group_name_H-M   'P 1'
#
loop_
_entity.id
_entity.type
_entity.pdbx_description
1 polymer ?
#
loop_
_entity_poly.entity_id
_entity_poly.type
_entity_poly.pdbx_seq_one_letter_code
_entity_poly.pdbx_strand_id
1 'polypeptide(L)'
;MKKLVSVLMKTIIFFVGWAICASVIPIPDTSSAAIWRFWAELIPLLSIIALTLIFWLIDKKIQLHLTEKPVYNIILGCITGAIWLGVSVGILSIIGVVHIEGRNQISMLWLWMLSAFLNTVMQEMLVRGYLYQMIKSNYNIVIAVIVSTGLFTFAHGGAFESGVLPVLNVITMSLFMTAVLEYTNSLIAPIIIHFLWNGIGAVILGVVSLADDYPHL
;
A
#
# COMPACT_ATOMS: atom_id res chain seq x y z
N MET A 1 -15.01 -23.71 15.76
CA MET A 1 -15.65 -23.60 14.44
C MET A 1 -16.30 -22.23 14.19
N LYS A 2 -17.30 -21.77 14.98
CA LYS A 2 -18.05 -20.50 14.72
C LYS A 2 -17.12 -19.27 14.57
N LYS A 3 -16.09 -19.13 15.41
CA LYS A 3 -15.14 -18.00 15.34
C LYS A 3 -14.32 -17.99 14.04
N LEU A 4 -13.79 -19.15 13.62
CA LEU A 4 -13.02 -19.27 12.37
C LEU A 4 -13.89 -18.90 11.16
N VAL A 5 -15.11 -19.45 11.09
CA VAL A 5 -16.04 -19.14 10.00
C VAL A 5 -16.36 -17.64 9.96
N SER A 6 -16.61 -17.01 11.12
CA SER A 6 -16.88 -15.57 11.19
C SER A 6 -15.71 -14.72 10.68
N VAL A 7 -14.48 -15.04 11.09
CA VAL A 7 -13.27 -14.29 10.65
C VAL A 7 -13.03 -14.50 9.16
N LEU A 8 -13.12 -15.73 8.66
CA LEU A 8 -12.97 -16.03 7.22
C LEU A 8 -14.01 -15.28 6.39
N MET A 9 -15.29 -15.37 6.80
CA MET A 9 -16.38 -14.67 6.09
C MET A 9 -16.16 -13.16 6.06
N LYS A 10 -15.77 -12.55 7.19
CA LYS A 10 -15.47 -11.11 7.25
C LYS A 10 -14.30 -10.75 6.34
N THR A 11 -13.23 -11.55 6.34
CA THR A 11 -12.07 -11.32 5.46
C THR A 11 -12.47 -11.39 3.99
N ILE A 12 -13.21 -12.43 3.60
CA ILE A 12 -13.68 -12.61 2.21
C ILE A 12 -14.60 -11.47 1.81
N ILE A 13 -15.62 -11.16 2.61
CA ILE A 13 -16.60 -10.12 2.30
C ILE A 13 -15.94 -8.75 2.22
N PHE A 14 -15.00 -8.45 3.11
CA PHE A 14 -14.27 -7.19 3.10
C PHE A 14 -13.42 -7.04 1.84
N PHE A 15 -12.58 -8.05 1.53
CA PHE A 15 -11.67 -8.01 0.40
C PHE A 15 -12.41 -8.06 -0.95
N VAL A 16 -13.35 -9.00 -1.10
CA VAL A 16 -14.15 -9.12 -2.33
C VAL A 16 -15.10 -7.93 -2.47
N GLY A 17 -15.70 -7.46 -1.38
CA GLY A 17 -16.54 -6.26 -1.38
C GLY A 17 -15.79 -5.02 -1.85
N TRP A 18 -14.54 -4.83 -1.37
CA TRP A 18 -13.67 -3.77 -1.87
C TRP A 18 -13.39 -3.93 -3.38
N ALA A 19 -13.00 -5.13 -3.83
CA ALA A 19 -12.70 -5.37 -5.24
C ALA A 19 -13.91 -5.11 -6.15
N ILE A 20 -15.11 -5.52 -5.72
CA ILE A 20 -16.36 -5.25 -6.45
C ILE A 20 -16.62 -3.73 -6.49
N CYS A 21 -16.59 -3.04 -5.35
CA CYS A 21 -16.83 -1.59 -5.32
C CYS A 21 -15.84 -0.83 -6.18
N ALA A 22 -14.55 -1.19 -6.13
CA ALA A 22 -13.50 -0.59 -6.95
C ALA A 22 -13.69 -0.84 -8.46
N SER A 23 -14.29 -1.99 -8.83
CA SER A 23 -14.45 -2.37 -10.25
C SER A 23 -15.76 -1.87 -10.88
N VAL A 24 -16.82 -1.70 -10.07
CA VAL A 24 -18.16 -1.35 -10.59
C VAL A 24 -18.34 0.15 -10.78
N ILE A 25 -17.62 0.98 -10.00
CA ILE A 25 -17.70 2.43 -10.13
C ILE A 25 -16.92 2.86 -11.38
N PRO A 26 -17.57 3.48 -12.39
CA PRO A 26 -16.88 3.84 -13.61
C PRO A 26 -15.91 5.00 -13.38
N ILE A 27 -14.75 4.90 -14.02
CA ILE A 27 -13.80 6.02 -14.08
C ILE A 27 -14.38 7.06 -15.05
N PRO A 28 -14.40 8.36 -14.67
CA PRO A 28 -14.87 9.41 -15.57
C PRO A 28 -14.04 9.48 -16.87
N ASP A 29 -14.71 9.70 -17.99
CA ASP A 29 -14.06 9.86 -19.28
C ASP A 29 -13.10 11.05 -19.27
N THR A 30 -11.87 10.81 -19.68
CA THR A 30 -10.83 11.84 -19.79
C THR A 30 -9.77 11.45 -20.80
N SER A 31 -9.25 12.43 -21.51
CA SER A 31 -8.11 12.25 -22.42
C SER A 31 -6.75 12.32 -21.71
N SER A 32 -6.72 12.75 -20.45
CA SER A 32 -5.50 12.87 -19.67
C SER A 32 -5.21 11.60 -18.88
N ALA A 33 -4.09 10.95 -19.16
CA ALA A 33 -3.65 9.76 -18.43
C ALA A 33 -3.48 10.04 -16.92
N ALA A 34 -2.97 11.23 -16.54
CA ALA A 34 -2.82 11.62 -15.15
C ALA A 34 -4.16 11.77 -14.41
N ILE A 35 -5.17 12.36 -15.08
CA ILE A 35 -6.52 12.50 -14.51
C ILE A 35 -7.19 11.12 -14.42
N TRP A 36 -7.04 10.29 -15.43
CA TRP A 36 -7.54 8.92 -15.41
C TRP A 36 -6.95 8.15 -14.23
N ARG A 37 -5.62 8.21 -14.05
CA ARG A 37 -4.92 7.52 -12.97
C ARG A 37 -5.37 8.03 -11.60
N PHE A 38 -5.56 9.33 -11.44
CA PHE A 38 -6.10 9.90 -10.19
C PHE A 38 -7.43 9.26 -9.81
N TRP A 39 -8.37 9.13 -10.73
CA TRP A 39 -9.66 8.48 -10.47
C TRP A 39 -9.51 6.98 -10.22
N ALA A 40 -8.63 6.31 -10.97
CA ALA A 40 -8.34 4.90 -10.80
C ALA A 40 -7.78 4.56 -9.39
N GLU A 41 -7.14 5.51 -8.72
CA GLU A 41 -6.67 5.35 -7.34
C GLU A 41 -7.67 5.89 -6.30
N LEU A 42 -8.36 6.96 -6.60
CA LEU A 42 -9.32 7.58 -5.68
C LEU A 42 -10.54 6.68 -5.43
N ILE A 43 -11.08 6.06 -6.47
CA ILE A 43 -12.28 5.20 -6.35
C ILE A 43 -12.02 3.99 -5.43
N PRO A 44 -10.95 3.19 -5.60
CA PRO A 44 -10.60 2.12 -4.67
C PRO A 44 -10.33 2.61 -3.25
N LEU A 45 -9.70 3.79 -3.10
CA LEU A 45 -9.47 4.38 -1.78
C LEU A 45 -10.79 4.75 -1.08
N LEU A 46 -11.70 5.42 -1.75
CA LEU A 46 -13.01 5.73 -1.18
C LEU A 46 -13.80 4.47 -0.83
N SER A 47 -13.71 3.44 -1.67
CA SER A 47 -14.33 2.14 -1.43
C SER A 47 -13.79 1.47 -0.15
N ILE A 48 -12.46 1.48 0.06
CA ILE A 48 -11.88 0.87 1.26
C ILE A 48 -12.18 1.69 2.52
N ILE A 49 -12.23 3.02 2.43
CA ILE A 49 -12.64 3.88 3.54
C ILE A 49 -14.08 3.55 3.95
N ALA A 50 -15.00 3.49 2.99
CA ALA A 50 -16.41 3.18 3.25
C ALA A 50 -16.57 1.79 3.90
N LEU A 51 -15.92 0.77 3.35
CA LEU A 51 -15.95 -0.58 3.92
C LEU A 51 -15.31 -0.65 5.30
N THR A 52 -14.17 0.01 5.50
CA THR A 52 -13.53 0.09 6.83
C THR A 52 -14.49 0.69 7.86
N LEU A 53 -15.20 1.76 7.53
CA LEU A 53 -16.18 2.39 8.40
C LEU A 53 -17.37 1.45 8.69
N ILE A 54 -17.93 0.79 7.67
CA ILE A 54 -19.05 -0.15 7.83
C ILE A 54 -18.64 -1.30 8.76
N PHE A 55 -17.50 -1.94 8.50
CA PHE A 55 -17.04 -3.08 9.30
C PHE A 55 -16.64 -2.65 10.72
N TRP A 56 -16.04 -1.47 10.88
CA TRP A 56 -15.74 -0.92 12.20
C TRP A 56 -16.99 -0.60 13.00
N LEU A 57 -18.07 -0.13 12.38
CA LEU A 57 -19.37 0.08 13.04
C LEU A 57 -19.99 -1.23 13.50
N ILE A 58 -19.76 -2.33 12.78
CA ILE A 58 -20.20 -3.69 13.16
C ILE A 58 -19.32 -4.22 14.30
N ASP A 59 -18.01 -4.02 14.22
CA ASP A 59 -17.01 -4.53 15.15
C ASP A 59 -16.38 -3.41 15.99
N LYS A 60 -17.18 -2.62 16.70
CA LYS A 60 -16.75 -1.42 17.49
C LYS A 60 -15.61 -1.67 18.49
N LYS A 61 -15.32 -2.93 18.81
CA LYS A 61 -14.22 -3.31 19.71
C LYS A 61 -12.84 -3.30 19.03
N ILE A 62 -12.79 -3.23 17.69
CA ILE A 62 -11.55 -3.22 16.93
C ILE A 62 -10.97 -1.80 16.95
N GLN A 63 -9.75 -1.66 17.47
CA GLN A 63 -8.98 -0.42 17.40
C GLN A 63 -8.23 -0.40 16.06
N LEU A 64 -8.48 0.62 15.24
CA LEU A 64 -7.93 0.67 13.88
C LEU A 64 -6.49 1.19 13.83
N HIS A 65 -6.01 1.90 14.86
CA HIS A 65 -4.65 2.45 14.93
C HIS A 65 -4.26 3.27 13.67
N LEU A 66 -5.15 4.18 13.24
CA LEU A 66 -4.95 4.90 11.99
C LEU A 66 -3.98 6.08 12.12
N THR A 67 -4.13 6.89 13.18
CA THR A 67 -3.51 8.23 13.25
C THR A 67 -2.85 8.57 14.59
N GLU A 68 -2.42 7.59 15.36
CA GLU A 68 -1.73 7.85 16.63
C GLU A 68 -0.42 8.61 16.40
N LYS A 69 -0.15 9.60 17.26
CA LYS A 69 1.06 10.44 17.26
C LYS A 69 1.46 10.90 15.86
N PRO A 70 0.60 11.64 15.13
CA PRO A 70 0.78 11.86 13.69
C PRO A 70 2.12 12.51 13.34
N VAL A 71 2.52 13.57 14.03
CA VAL A 71 3.78 14.28 13.74
C VAL A 71 5.00 13.37 13.91
N TYR A 72 5.06 12.62 15.02
CA TYR A 72 6.13 11.66 15.26
C TYR A 72 6.21 10.62 14.14
N ASN A 73 5.06 10.04 13.76
CA ASN A 73 4.99 8.98 12.76
C ASN A 73 5.26 9.47 11.34
N ILE A 74 4.94 10.73 11.02
CA ILE A 74 5.36 11.35 9.76
C ILE A 74 6.89 11.48 9.72
N ILE A 75 7.50 12.04 10.77
CA ILE A 75 8.96 12.23 10.83
C ILE A 75 9.68 10.86 10.77
N LEU A 76 9.21 9.89 11.56
CA LEU A 76 9.76 8.54 11.57
C LEU A 76 9.65 7.89 10.18
N GLY A 77 8.47 7.99 9.56
CA GLY A 77 8.22 7.47 8.22
C GLY A 77 9.11 8.09 7.16
N CYS A 78 9.27 9.43 7.20
CA CYS A 78 10.16 10.14 6.28
C CYS A 78 11.63 9.73 6.43
N ILE A 79 12.14 9.67 7.66
CA ILE A 79 13.54 9.29 7.92
C ILE A 79 13.77 7.83 7.50
N THR A 80 12.92 6.91 7.96
CA THR A 80 13.07 5.48 7.68
C THR A 80 12.93 5.18 6.19
N GLY A 81 11.92 5.77 5.53
CA GLY A 81 11.70 5.58 4.10
C GLY A 81 12.82 6.17 3.24
N ALA A 82 13.33 7.36 3.60
CA ALA A 82 14.45 7.99 2.91
C ALA A 82 15.74 7.16 3.05
N ILE A 83 16.03 6.66 4.25
CA ILE A 83 17.20 5.79 4.49
C ILE A 83 17.05 4.49 3.68
N TRP A 84 15.89 3.83 3.75
CA TRP A 84 15.69 2.57 3.05
C TRP A 84 15.80 2.76 1.53
N LEU A 85 15.08 3.71 0.95
CA LEU A 85 15.14 3.98 -0.48
C LEU A 85 16.55 4.40 -0.89
N GLY A 86 17.18 5.31 -0.15
CA GLY A 86 18.53 5.82 -0.43
C GLY A 86 19.59 4.73 -0.38
N VAL A 87 19.55 3.85 0.61
CA VAL A 87 20.46 2.70 0.72
C VAL A 87 20.22 1.70 -0.42
N SER A 88 18.95 1.39 -0.72
CA SER A 88 18.61 0.45 -1.79
C SER A 88 19.09 0.95 -3.16
N VAL A 89 18.74 2.19 -3.51
CA VAL A 89 19.18 2.80 -4.78
C VAL A 89 20.69 3.01 -4.82
N GLY A 90 21.31 3.43 -3.71
CA GLY A 90 22.74 3.60 -3.60
C GLY A 90 23.51 2.30 -3.85
N ILE A 91 23.10 1.18 -3.25
CA ILE A 91 23.71 -0.13 -3.49
C ILE A 91 23.55 -0.53 -4.96
N LEU A 92 22.31 -0.41 -5.51
CA LEU A 92 22.04 -0.78 -6.90
C LEU A 92 22.86 0.08 -7.90
N SER A 93 23.09 1.35 -7.58
CA SER A 93 23.94 2.23 -8.38
C SER A 93 25.43 1.85 -8.30
N ILE A 94 25.94 1.53 -7.09
CA ILE A 94 27.34 1.13 -6.89
C ILE A 94 27.67 -0.17 -7.63
N ILE A 95 26.75 -1.15 -7.62
CA ILE A 95 26.94 -2.41 -8.36
C ILE A 95 26.59 -2.33 -9.84
N GLY A 96 26.21 -1.14 -10.33
CA GLY A 96 25.96 -0.91 -11.76
C GLY A 96 24.66 -1.46 -12.30
N VAL A 97 23.66 -1.73 -11.44
CA VAL A 97 22.32 -2.20 -11.85
C VAL A 97 21.40 -1.03 -12.20
N VAL A 98 21.57 0.12 -11.54
CA VAL A 98 20.79 1.34 -11.79
C VAL A 98 21.72 2.44 -12.26
N HIS A 99 21.35 3.08 -13.38
CA HIS A 99 22.05 4.22 -13.96
C HIS A 99 21.06 5.35 -14.22
N ILE A 100 21.53 6.60 -14.08
CA ILE A 100 20.75 7.76 -14.52
C ILE A 100 20.96 7.91 -16.02
N GLU A 101 19.91 7.66 -16.80
CA GLU A 101 19.96 7.76 -18.28
C GLU A 101 19.59 9.16 -18.79
N GLY A 102 18.76 9.88 -18.03
CA GLY A 102 18.32 11.20 -18.43
C GLY A 102 17.17 11.72 -17.57
N ARG A 103 16.47 12.71 -18.07
CA ARG A 103 15.30 13.28 -17.43
C ARG A 103 14.17 13.43 -18.45
N ASN A 104 13.03 12.81 -18.16
CA ASN A 104 11.82 12.95 -18.94
C ASN A 104 10.99 14.17 -18.49
N GLN A 105 10.22 14.74 -19.41
CA GLN A 105 9.24 15.75 -19.06
C GLN A 105 7.90 15.08 -18.80
N ILE A 106 7.39 15.23 -17.59
CA ILE A 106 6.11 14.65 -17.18
C ILE A 106 5.10 15.77 -16.98
N SER A 107 4.05 15.75 -17.79
CA SER A 107 2.91 16.65 -17.57
C SER A 107 2.16 16.25 -16.30
N MET A 108 1.74 17.24 -15.51
CA MET A 108 0.95 17.03 -14.27
C MET A 108 1.64 16.11 -13.25
N LEU A 109 2.95 16.22 -13.08
CA LEU A 109 3.74 15.41 -12.14
C LEU A 109 3.12 15.36 -10.72
N TRP A 110 2.61 16.50 -10.24
CA TRP A 110 1.95 16.59 -8.93
C TRP A 110 0.74 15.63 -8.83
N LEU A 111 0.00 15.44 -9.92
CA LEU A 111 -1.18 14.56 -9.94
C LEU A 111 -0.77 13.08 -9.97
N TRP A 112 0.31 12.75 -10.64
CA TRP A 112 0.93 11.42 -10.58
C TRP A 112 1.43 11.09 -9.17
N MET A 113 2.12 12.04 -8.52
CA MET A 113 2.56 11.89 -7.12
C MET A 113 1.37 11.73 -6.17
N LEU A 114 0.31 12.51 -6.37
CA LEU A 114 -0.92 12.36 -5.59
C LEU A 114 -1.56 10.99 -5.82
N SER A 115 -1.64 10.52 -7.05
CA SER A 115 -2.16 9.19 -7.38
C SER A 115 -1.36 8.08 -6.69
N ALA A 116 -0.03 8.13 -6.72
CA ALA A 116 0.83 7.19 -6.00
C ALA A 116 0.60 7.23 -4.49
N PHE A 117 0.34 8.41 -3.92
CA PHE A 117 -0.01 8.55 -2.51
C PHE A 117 -1.38 7.89 -2.19
N LEU A 118 -2.42 8.16 -3.00
CA LEU A 118 -3.74 7.57 -2.83
C LEU A 118 -3.69 6.04 -2.94
N ASN A 119 -2.95 5.52 -3.91
CA ASN A 119 -2.68 4.09 -4.08
C ASN A 119 -2.07 3.49 -2.81
N THR A 120 -1.03 4.12 -2.28
CA THR A 120 -0.36 3.68 -1.06
C THR A 120 -1.30 3.66 0.16
N VAL A 121 -2.07 4.74 0.37
CA VAL A 121 -3.04 4.80 1.48
C VAL A 121 -4.07 3.68 1.34
N MET A 122 -4.58 3.46 0.14
CA MET A 122 -5.55 2.41 -0.16
C MET A 122 -4.98 1.02 0.17
N GLN A 123 -3.76 0.73 -0.26
CA GLN A 123 -3.11 -0.57 -0.01
C GLN A 123 -2.85 -0.81 1.48
N GLU A 124 -2.34 0.20 2.20
CA GLU A 124 -2.11 0.07 3.64
C GLU A 124 -3.42 -0.11 4.42
N MET A 125 -4.47 0.61 4.07
CA MET A 125 -5.79 0.44 4.68
C MET A 125 -6.40 -0.93 4.38
N LEU A 126 -6.24 -1.45 3.15
CA LEU A 126 -6.79 -2.74 2.72
C LEU A 126 -6.23 -3.89 3.56
N VAL A 127 -4.91 -3.92 3.76
CA VAL A 127 -4.25 -5.06 4.39
C VAL A 127 -3.90 -4.85 5.85
N ARG A 128 -3.63 -3.61 6.30
CA ARG A 128 -3.19 -3.29 7.67
C ARG A 128 -4.19 -2.46 8.47
N GLY A 129 -5.27 -1.98 7.83
CA GLY A 129 -6.38 -1.32 8.51
C GLY A 129 -7.25 -2.32 9.29
N TYR A 130 -8.52 -2.41 8.91
CA TYR A 130 -9.49 -3.25 9.63
C TYR A 130 -9.13 -4.75 9.64
N LEU A 131 -8.75 -5.32 8.49
CA LEU A 131 -8.50 -6.77 8.39
C LEU A 131 -7.42 -7.25 9.35
N TYR A 132 -6.27 -6.58 9.35
CA TYR A 132 -5.17 -6.94 10.23
C TYR A 132 -5.59 -6.89 11.71
N GLN A 133 -6.20 -5.78 12.13
CA GLN A 133 -6.61 -5.58 13.51
C GLN A 133 -7.70 -6.57 13.94
N MET A 134 -8.63 -6.86 13.05
CA MET A 134 -9.69 -7.85 13.29
C MET A 134 -9.10 -9.27 13.47
N ILE A 135 -8.17 -9.67 12.60
CA ILE A 135 -7.53 -10.99 12.72
C ILE A 135 -6.65 -11.06 13.97
N LYS A 136 -5.83 -10.01 14.22
CA LYS A 136 -4.99 -9.91 15.41
C LYS A 136 -5.79 -10.02 16.71
N SER A 137 -6.91 -9.30 16.82
CA SER A 137 -7.77 -9.33 18.02
C SER A 137 -8.50 -10.66 18.21
N ASN A 138 -8.77 -11.37 17.13
CA ASN A 138 -9.46 -12.65 17.20
C ASN A 138 -8.53 -13.85 17.41
N TYR A 139 -7.27 -13.76 16.98
CA TYR A 139 -6.30 -14.83 17.10
C TYR A 139 -5.02 -14.33 17.78
N ASN A 140 -4.03 -13.92 17.00
CA ASN A 140 -2.77 -13.37 17.48
C ASN A 140 -2.05 -12.63 16.33
N ILE A 141 -0.93 -11.99 16.67
CA ILE A 141 -0.11 -11.24 15.74
C ILE A 141 0.44 -12.13 14.59
N VAL A 142 0.85 -13.37 14.88
CA VAL A 142 1.47 -14.25 13.87
C VAL A 142 0.49 -14.57 12.75
N ILE A 143 -0.75 -14.95 13.10
CA ILE A 143 -1.81 -15.23 12.11
C ILE A 143 -2.16 -13.95 11.34
N ALA A 144 -2.24 -12.80 12.02
CA ALA A 144 -2.52 -11.53 11.34
C ALA A 144 -1.42 -11.16 10.35
N VAL A 145 -0.14 -11.33 10.71
CA VAL A 145 1.01 -11.09 9.81
C VAL A 145 0.97 -12.03 8.60
N ILE A 146 0.76 -13.32 8.82
CA ILE A 146 0.71 -14.31 7.72
C ILE A 146 -0.42 -13.97 6.74
N VAL A 147 -1.62 -13.71 7.25
CA VAL A 147 -2.78 -13.44 6.38
C VAL A 147 -2.63 -12.10 5.66
N SER A 148 -2.22 -11.02 6.35
CA SER A 148 -2.06 -9.72 5.72
C SER A 148 -0.93 -9.69 4.70
N THR A 149 0.21 -10.36 4.98
CA THR A 149 1.30 -10.51 4.02
C THR A 149 0.86 -11.33 2.81
N GLY A 150 0.11 -12.42 3.02
CA GLY A 150 -0.44 -13.22 1.94
C GLY A 150 -1.39 -12.43 1.04
N LEU A 151 -2.32 -11.65 1.64
CA LEU A 151 -3.25 -10.79 0.89
C LEU A 151 -2.52 -9.67 0.14
N PHE A 152 -1.52 -9.04 0.79
CA PHE A 152 -0.70 -8.01 0.16
C PHE A 152 0.05 -8.56 -1.05
N THR A 153 0.70 -9.72 -0.90
CA THR A 153 1.44 -10.37 -1.98
C THR A 153 0.50 -10.81 -3.12
N PHE A 154 -0.66 -11.37 -2.78
CA PHE A 154 -1.67 -11.75 -3.77
C PHE A 154 -2.19 -10.55 -4.57
N ALA A 155 -2.39 -9.38 -3.92
CA ALA A 155 -2.80 -8.15 -4.59
C ALA A 155 -1.73 -7.57 -5.54
N HIS A 156 -0.47 -8.02 -5.43
CA HIS A 156 0.63 -7.66 -6.32
C HIS A 156 0.86 -8.75 -7.40
N GLY A 157 -0.19 -9.07 -8.15
CA GLY A 157 -0.19 -10.13 -9.18
C GLY A 157 0.99 -10.06 -10.16
N GLY A 158 1.34 -8.86 -10.64
CA GLY A 158 2.48 -8.65 -11.52
C GLY A 158 3.84 -9.08 -10.96
N ALA A 159 3.99 -9.15 -9.62
CA ALA A 159 5.20 -9.67 -9.02
C ALA A 159 5.41 -11.16 -9.33
N PHE A 160 4.32 -11.94 -9.41
CA PHE A 160 4.40 -13.37 -9.76
C PHE A 160 4.80 -13.58 -11.23
N GLU A 161 4.36 -12.69 -12.11
CA GLU A 161 4.73 -12.73 -13.54
C GLU A 161 6.19 -12.32 -13.74
N SER A 162 6.70 -11.43 -12.89
CA SER A 162 8.09 -10.93 -12.93
C SER A 162 9.11 -11.86 -12.28
N GLY A 163 8.68 -12.89 -11.55
CA GLY A 163 9.55 -13.95 -10.99
C GLY A 163 9.70 -13.94 -9.47
N VAL A 164 10.64 -14.73 -8.97
CA VAL A 164 10.79 -14.99 -7.53
C VAL A 164 11.28 -13.77 -6.75
N LEU A 165 12.23 -13.01 -7.30
CA LEU A 165 12.79 -11.84 -6.58
C LEU A 165 11.76 -10.74 -6.34
N PRO A 166 10.92 -10.33 -7.31
CA PRO A 166 9.81 -9.42 -7.06
C PRO A 166 8.85 -9.90 -5.98
N VAL A 167 8.47 -11.17 -5.98
CA VAL A 167 7.61 -11.76 -4.93
C VAL A 167 8.27 -11.66 -3.55
N LEU A 168 9.54 -12.01 -3.42
CA LEU A 168 10.29 -11.89 -2.16
C LEU A 168 10.36 -10.42 -1.69
N ASN A 169 10.55 -9.48 -2.62
CA ASN A 169 10.55 -8.05 -2.31
C ASN A 169 9.18 -7.61 -1.74
N VAL A 170 8.08 -7.99 -2.37
CA VAL A 170 6.72 -7.67 -1.89
C VAL A 170 6.47 -8.27 -0.51
N ILE A 171 6.87 -9.54 -0.26
CA ILE A 171 6.76 -10.19 1.05
C ILE A 171 7.58 -9.42 2.09
N THR A 172 8.84 -9.11 1.80
CA THR A 172 9.74 -8.39 2.72
C THR A 172 9.20 -6.99 3.03
N MET A 173 8.73 -6.28 2.00
CA MET A 173 8.07 -4.98 2.15
C MET A 173 6.86 -5.09 3.10
N SER A 174 5.99 -6.07 2.87
CA SER A 174 4.82 -6.29 3.72
C SER A 174 5.17 -6.57 5.18
N LEU A 175 6.17 -7.42 5.42
CA LEU A 175 6.65 -7.72 6.77
C LEU A 175 7.23 -6.49 7.45
N PHE A 176 8.01 -5.70 6.73
CA PHE A 176 8.60 -4.47 7.26
C PHE A 176 7.53 -3.42 7.61
N MET A 177 6.56 -3.15 6.72
CA MET A 177 5.46 -2.22 7.01
C MET A 177 4.62 -2.69 8.21
N THR A 178 4.43 -4.00 8.35
CA THR A 178 3.70 -4.55 9.50
C THR A 178 4.50 -4.41 10.80
N ALA A 179 5.83 -4.59 10.76
CA ALA A 179 6.68 -4.35 11.93
C ALA A 179 6.66 -2.86 12.35
N VAL A 180 6.66 -1.94 11.39
CA VAL A 180 6.54 -0.50 11.65
C VAL A 180 5.17 -0.17 12.26
N LEU A 181 4.08 -0.76 11.73
CA LEU A 181 2.75 -0.61 12.32
C LEU A 181 2.71 -1.07 13.78
N GLU A 182 3.26 -2.24 14.08
CA GLU A 182 3.29 -2.79 15.44
C GLU A 182 4.13 -1.94 16.40
N TYR A 183 5.24 -1.39 15.92
CA TYR A 183 6.10 -0.51 16.72
C TYR A 183 5.43 0.84 17.00
N THR A 184 4.76 1.41 16.01
CA THR A 184 4.19 2.77 16.08
C THR A 184 2.75 2.82 16.56
N ASN A 185 2.03 1.71 16.47
CA ASN A 185 0.57 1.64 16.59
C ASN A 185 -0.15 2.67 15.69
N SER A 186 0.38 2.93 14.50
CA SER A 186 -0.17 3.91 13.56
C SER A 186 0.11 3.52 12.12
N LEU A 187 -0.88 3.69 11.23
CA LEU A 187 -0.71 3.50 9.80
C LEU A 187 0.09 4.63 9.12
N ILE A 188 0.29 5.77 9.78
CA ILE A 188 0.96 6.93 9.18
C ILE A 188 2.39 6.58 8.76
N ALA A 189 3.20 5.99 9.65
CA ALA A 189 4.59 5.68 9.31
C ALA A 189 4.70 4.65 8.17
N PRO A 190 3.97 3.50 8.18
CA PRO A 190 3.91 2.61 7.03
C PRO A 190 3.51 3.31 5.72
N ILE A 191 2.45 4.13 5.75
CA ILE A 191 1.99 4.88 4.58
C ILE A 191 3.11 5.79 4.03
N ILE A 192 3.79 6.54 4.89
CA ILE A 192 4.87 7.46 4.44
C ILE A 192 6.05 6.69 3.86
N ILE A 193 6.49 5.60 4.51
CA ILE A 193 7.59 4.77 4.00
C ILE A 193 7.22 4.17 2.63
N HIS A 194 6.03 3.59 2.53
CA HIS A 194 5.53 2.99 1.31
C HIS A 194 5.36 4.03 0.19
N PHE A 195 4.85 5.23 0.53
CA PHE A 195 4.74 6.32 -0.43
C PHE A 195 6.10 6.82 -0.93
N LEU A 196 7.10 6.93 -0.08
CA LEU A 196 8.45 7.28 -0.53
C LEU A 196 8.99 6.22 -1.50
N TRP A 197 8.76 4.95 -1.22
CA TRP A 197 9.13 3.87 -2.14
C TRP A 197 8.41 3.99 -3.48
N ASN A 198 7.09 4.13 -3.47
CA ASN A 198 6.28 4.21 -4.69
C ASN A 198 6.40 5.57 -5.39
N GLY A 199 6.25 6.68 -4.67
CA GLY A 199 6.27 8.02 -5.26
C GLY A 199 7.66 8.43 -5.73
N ILE A 200 8.68 8.34 -4.85
CA ILE A 200 10.05 8.69 -5.25
C ILE A 200 10.67 7.57 -6.09
N GLY A 201 10.55 6.31 -5.65
CA GLY A 201 11.16 5.16 -6.33
C GLY A 201 10.59 4.91 -7.73
N ALA A 202 9.26 5.01 -7.92
CA ALA A 202 8.65 4.82 -9.23
C ALA A 202 8.58 6.11 -10.05
N VAL A 203 7.89 7.15 -9.54
CA VAL A 203 7.55 8.34 -10.35
C VAL A 203 8.76 9.25 -10.57
N ILE A 204 9.71 9.29 -9.64
CA ILE A 204 10.91 10.14 -9.78
C ILE A 204 12.07 9.33 -10.37
N LEU A 205 12.36 8.14 -9.83
CA LEU A 205 13.56 7.40 -10.16
C LEU A 205 13.35 6.26 -11.17
N GLY A 206 12.10 5.82 -11.42
CA GLY A 206 11.81 4.73 -12.34
C GLY A 206 12.39 3.35 -11.95
N VAL A 207 12.70 3.14 -10.65
CA VAL A 207 13.46 1.94 -10.21
C VAL A 207 12.62 0.87 -9.52
N VAL A 208 11.32 1.08 -9.35
CA VAL A 208 10.42 0.09 -8.70
C VAL A 208 9.30 -0.31 -9.65
N SER A 209 8.68 -1.47 -9.41
CA SER A 209 7.67 -2.07 -10.31
C SER A 209 6.47 -1.15 -10.63
N LEU A 210 6.11 -0.22 -9.74
CA LEU A 210 5.06 0.75 -10.03
C LEU A 210 5.43 1.68 -11.21
N ALA A 211 6.72 1.79 -11.56
CA ALA A 211 7.18 2.55 -12.72
C ALA A 211 6.65 2.02 -14.06
N ASP A 212 6.21 0.75 -14.11
CA ASP A 212 5.58 0.19 -15.32
C ASP A 212 4.19 0.80 -15.56
N ASP A 213 3.52 1.27 -14.49
CA ASP A 213 2.19 1.85 -14.52
C ASP A 213 2.18 3.39 -14.46
N TYR A 214 3.30 4.01 -14.11
CA TYR A 214 3.46 5.44 -13.93
C TYR A 214 4.61 5.98 -14.78
N PRO A 215 4.47 7.18 -15.37
CA PRO A 215 5.61 7.85 -16.01
C PRO A 215 6.64 8.21 -14.92
N HIS A 216 7.90 8.16 -15.28
CA HIS A 216 9.01 8.51 -14.40
C HIS A 216 9.89 9.61 -14.99
N LEU A 217 10.47 10.47 -14.10
CA LEU A 217 11.40 11.55 -14.48
C LEU A 217 12.76 10.98 -14.97
#